data_557cbea44dab5329a59c0e11adf90de5
#
_entry.id   557cbea44dab5329a59c0e11adf90de5
#
_cell.length_a   1.000
_cell.length_b   1.000
_cell.length_c   1.000
_cell.angle_alpha   90.00
_cell.angle_beta   90.00
_cell.angle_gamma   90.00
#
_symmetry.space_group_name_H-M   'P 1'
#
loop_
_entity.id
_entity.type
_entity.pdbx_description
1 polymer ?
#
loop_
_entity_poly.entity_id
_entity_poly.type
_entity_poly.pdbx_seq_one_letter_code
_entity_poly.pdbx_strand_id
1 'polypeptide(L)'
;PPAFITLWDRTRGSADVRGIAAMASLPMYLNTRAAHLRSLEDLTDQDKIAVTAVKVSIPAIAMQMYAAERYGAQNAERFDRYTVTMTHPDGVVALLSGGNQVNAHFTSPPFHQREIADPAVHTVISTDDILGGSTTFTMLSTTARFREQNAAAYGALLAALEEATALI
;
A
#
# COMPACT_ATOMS: atom_id res chain seq x y z
N PRO A 1 -0.81 1.22 -7.41
CA PRO A 1 -2.20 1.69 -7.17
C PRO A 1 -3.26 0.62 -7.42
N PRO A 2 -3.35 -0.45 -6.58
CA PRO A 2 -4.34 -1.52 -6.80
C PRO A 2 -5.77 -1.00 -6.84
N ALA A 3 -6.12 -0.08 -5.93
CA ALA A 3 -7.44 0.53 -5.89
C ALA A 3 -7.82 1.24 -7.20
N PHE A 4 -6.85 1.90 -7.86
CA PHE A 4 -7.11 2.51 -9.17
C PHE A 4 -7.38 1.46 -10.25
N ILE A 5 -6.63 0.36 -10.29
CA ILE A 5 -6.83 -0.72 -11.28
C ILE A 5 -8.23 -1.32 -11.12
N THR A 6 -8.65 -1.57 -9.86
CA THR A 6 -10.01 -2.04 -9.56
C THR A 6 -11.08 -1.03 -9.98
N LEU A 7 -10.86 0.26 -9.71
CA LEU A 7 -11.78 1.32 -10.10
C LEU A 7 -11.89 1.44 -11.63
N TRP A 8 -10.76 1.43 -12.34
CA TRP A 8 -10.73 1.44 -13.79
C TRP A 8 -11.50 0.26 -14.40
N ASP A 9 -11.28 -0.96 -13.89
CA ASP A 9 -11.95 -2.15 -14.40
C ASP A 9 -13.47 -2.10 -14.16
N ARG A 10 -13.90 -1.71 -12.96
CA ARG A 10 -15.34 -1.63 -12.60
C ARG A 10 -16.09 -0.52 -13.32
N THR A 11 -15.40 0.48 -13.86
CA THR A 11 -16.06 1.64 -14.52
C THR A 11 -16.01 1.58 -16.03
N ARG A 12 -15.51 0.48 -16.62
CA ARG A 12 -15.53 0.26 -18.06
C ARG A 12 -16.96 0.33 -18.62
N GLY A 13 -17.16 1.13 -19.67
CA GLY A 13 -18.46 1.31 -20.31
C GLY A 13 -19.49 2.09 -19.49
N SER A 14 -19.07 2.71 -18.36
CA SER A 14 -19.92 3.57 -17.53
C SER A 14 -19.26 4.93 -17.27
N ALA A 15 -18.67 5.15 -16.09
CA ALA A 15 -17.92 6.36 -15.77
C ALA A 15 -16.56 6.44 -16.48
N ASP A 16 -16.03 5.32 -16.90
CA ASP A 16 -14.82 5.16 -17.71
C ASP A 16 -13.63 5.92 -17.13
N VAL A 17 -13.27 5.56 -15.88
CA VAL A 17 -12.20 6.24 -15.14
C VAL A 17 -10.86 6.01 -15.82
N ARG A 18 -10.06 7.06 -15.95
CA ARG A 18 -8.72 7.06 -16.57
C ARG A 18 -7.69 7.67 -15.62
N GLY A 19 -6.48 7.11 -15.63
CA GLY A 19 -5.33 7.73 -14.98
C GLY A 19 -4.90 9.00 -15.69
N ILE A 20 -4.51 10.01 -14.94
CA ILE A 20 -3.96 11.27 -15.46
C ILE A 20 -2.45 11.29 -15.26
N ALA A 21 -2.01 11.15 -14.01
CA ALA A 21 -0.60 11.22 -13.63
C ALA A 21 -0.28 10.34 -12.43
N ALA A 22 0.94 9.82 -12.40
CA ALA A 22 1.55 9.31 -11.18
C ALA A 22 1.97 10.51 -10.32
N MET A 23 1.57 10.54 -9.05
CA MET A 23 1.78 11.68 -8.16
C MET A 23 2.95 11.48 -7.20
N ALA A 24 3.16 10.24 -6.75
CA ALA A 24 4.23 9.92 -5.83
C ALA A 24 4.65 8.46 -5.98
N SER A 25 5.93 8.21 -5.68
CA SER A 25 6.47 6.89 -5.40
C SER A 25 6.88 6.84 -3.94
N LEU A 26 6.41 5.84 -3.22
CA LEU A 26 6.65 5.70 -1.79
C LEU A 26 6.63 4.23 -1.41
N PRO A 27 7.74 3.67 -0.87
CA PRO A 27 7.72 2.31 -0.35
C PRO A 27 6.90 2.22 0.94
N MET A 28 6.30 1.06 1.14
CA MET A 28 5.72 0.66 2.42
C MET A 28 6.58 -0.43 3.04
N TYR A 29 6.55 -0.53 4.36
CA TYR A 29 7.45 -1.39 5.13
C TYR A 29 6.66 -2.24 6.12
N LEU A 30 6.93 -3.53 6.15
CA LEU A 30 6.47 -4.41 7.21
C LEU A 30 7.44 -4.32 8.37
N ASN A 31 7.01 -3.68 9.45
CA ASN A 31 7.76 -3.55 10.69
C ASN A 31 7.19 -4.49 11.75
N THR A 32 8.04 -5.02 12.62
CA THR A 32 7.62 -5.94 13.68
C THR A 32 8.46 -5.82 14.95
N ARG A 33 7.85 -6.19 16.08
CA ARG A 33 8.55 -6.44 17.36
C ARG A 33 8.86 -7.91 17.59
N ALA A 34 8.29 -8.80 16.77
CA ALA A 34 8.48 -10.24 16.89
C ALA A 34 9.87 -10.64 16.38
N ALA A 35 10.78 -10.99 17.27
CA ALA A 35 12.16 -11.30 16.93
C ALA A 35 12.33 -12.47 15.95
N HIS A 36 11.36 -13.38 15.90
CA HIS A 36 11.34 -14.52 14.99
C HIS A 36 10.97 -14.14 13.55
N LEU A 37 10.21 -13.04 13.36
CA LEU A 37 9.67 -12.67 12.06
C LEU A 37 10.73 -11.92 11.25
N ARG A 38 11.45 -12.64 10.39
CA ARG A 38 12.50 -12.11 9.51
C ARG A 38 12.11 -12.12 8.03
N SER A 39 11.09 -12.90 7.69
CA SER A 39 10.50 -13.00 6.35
C SER A 39 8.99 -13.28 6.47
N LEU A 40 8.23 -13.17 5.38
CA LEU A 40 6.81 -13.53 5.38
C LEU A 40 6.59 -15.04 5.62
N GLU A 41 7.57 -15.86 5.35
CA GLU A 41 7.55 -17.31 5.60
C GLU A 41 7.58 -17.67 7.09
N ASP A 42 8.09 -16.78 7.94
CA ASP A 42 8.19 -17.00 9.39
C ASP A 42 6.86 -16.73 10.12
N LEU A 43 5.83 -16.26 9.40
CA LEU A 43 4.52 -15.98 9.98
C LEU A 43 3.87 -17.24 10.55
N THR A 44 3.43 -17.13 11.80
CA THR A 44 2.70 -18.16 12.55
C THR A 44 1.29 -17.69 12.89
N ASP A 45 0.44 -18.58 13.39
CA ASP A 45 -0.94 -18.24 13.79
C ASP A 45 -1.00 -17.25 14.98
N GLN A 46 0.13 -17.00 15.65
CA GLN A 46 0.25 -16.01 16.72
C GLN A 46 0.49 -14.58 16.19
N ASP A 47 0.89 -14.45 14.92
CA ASP A 47 1.24 -13.16 14.34
C ASP A 47 0.01 -12.46 13.77
N LYS A 48 -0.03 -11.14 13.95
CA LYS A 48 -1.06 -10.26 13.38
C LYS A 48 -0.42 -9.00 12.81
N ILE A 49 -0.71 -8.77 11.54
CA ILE A 49 -0.20 -7.64 10.76
C ILE A 49 -1.30 -6.60 10.60
N ALA A 50 -1.11 -5.42 11.16
CA ALA A 50 -2.00 -4.29 10.89
C ALA A 50 -1.81 -3.82 9.44
N VAL A 51 -2.92 -3.68 8.71
CA VAL A 51 -2.99 -3.10 7.36
C VAL A 51 -4.20 -2.18 7.29
N THR A 52 -4.21 -1.18 6.40
CA THR A 52 -5.33 -0.23 6.31
C THR A 52 -6.64 -0.84 5.83
N ALA A 53 -6.58 -1.90 5.04
CA ALA A 53 -7.73 -2.72 4.64
C ALA A 53 -7.25 -4.12 4.26
N VAL A 54 -7.86 -5.13 4.86
CA VAL A 54 -7.62 -6.53 4.54
C VAL A 54 -7.95 -6.80 3.06
N LYS A 55 -7.12 -7.59 2.37
CA LYS A 55 -7.25 -8.03 0.96
C LYS A 55 -7.12 -6.96 -0.12
N VAL A 56 -7.33 -5.67 0.17
CA VAL A 56 -7.44 -4.64 -0.88
C VAL A 56 -6.49 -3.44 -0.72
N SER A 57 -5.83 -3.29 0.43
CA SER A 57 -4.80 -2.26 0.61
C SER A 57 -3.54 -2.60 -0.18
N ILE A 58 -2.69 -1.59 -0.43
CA ILE A 58 -1.42 -1.79 -1.14
C ILE A 58 -0.59 -2.90 -0.49
N PRO A 59 -0.34 -2.89 0.85
CA PRO A 59 0.43 -3.97 1.48
C PRO A 59 -0.26 -5.33 1.39
N ALA A 60 -1.58 -5.41 1.50
CA ALA A 60 -2.30 -6.68 1.36
C ALA A 60 -2.11 -7.26 -0.05
N ILE A 61 -2.28 -6.45 -1.09
CA ILE A 61 -2.07 -6.87 -2.48
C ILE A 61 -0.59 -7.20 -2.74
N ALA A 62 0.37 -6.45 -2.18
CA ALA A 62 1.79 -6.78 -2.31
C ALA A 62 2.10 -8.16 -1.71
N MET A 63 1.59 -8.46 -0.52
CA MET A 63 1.74 -9.79 0.09
C MET A 63 1.07 -10.89 -0.73
N GLN A 64 -0.09 -10.62 -1.36
CA GLN A 64 -0.75 -11.56 -2.26
C GLN A 64 0.09 -11.80 -3.54
N MET A 65 0.70 -10.75 -4.11
CA MET A 65 1.62 -10.89 -5.26
C MET A 65 2.85 -11.72 -4.87
N TYR A 66 3.45 -11.45 -3.72
CA TYR A 66 4.55 -12.24 -3.18
C TYR A 66 4.17 -13.72 -3.02
N ALA A 67 3.00 -13.98 -2.44
CA ALA A 67 2.51 -15.35 -2.26
C ALA A 67 2.24 -16.05 -3.60
N ALA A 68 1.65 -15.35 -4.56
CA ALA A 68 1.37 -15.89 -5.89
C ALA A 68 2.65 -16.26 -6.64
N GLU A 69 3.69 -15.44 -6.55
CA GLU A 69 4.99 -15.69 -7.17
C GLU A 69 5.68 -16.92 -6.57
N ARG A 70 5.70 -17.03 -5.24
CA ARG A 70 6.42 -18.10 -4.54
C ARG A 70 5.67 -19.42 -4.46
N TYR A 71 4.36 -19.38 -4.36
CA TYR A 71 3.53 -20.56 -4.06
C TYR A 71 2.47 -20.85 -5.13
N GLY A 72 2.47 -20.08 -6.22
CA GLY A 72 1.47 -20.18 -7.30
C GLY A 72 0.22 -19.32 -7.02
N ALA A 73 -0.45 -18.90 -8.10
CA ALA A 73 -1.59 -17.97 -8.07
C ALA A 73 -2.75 -18.44 -7.18
N GLN A 74 -2.97 -19.75 -7.08
CA GLN A 74 -4.00 -20.35 -6.22
C GLN A 74 -3.74 -20.13 -4.72
N ASN A 75 -2.53 -19.77 -4.34
CA ASN A 75 -2.11 -19.50 -2.97
C ASN A 75 -1.93 -18.00 -2.68
N ALA A 76 -2.40 -17.11 -3.57
CA ALA A 76 -2.22 -15.66 -3.40
C ALA A 76 -2.72 -15.15 -2.04
N GLU A 77 -3.85 -15.63 -1.55
CA GLU A 77 -4.45 -15.22 -0.29
C GLU A 77 -3.81 -15.86 0.96
N ARG A 78 -2.68 -16.58 0.81
CA ARG A 78 -2.04 -17.34 1.88
C ARG A 78 -1.78 -16.52 3.15
N PHE A 79 -1.39 -15.25 3.01
CA PHE A 79 -1.05 -14.37 4.11
C PHE A 79 -2.22 -13.52 4.63
N ASP A 80 -3.38 -13.51 3.97
CA ASP A 80 -4.53 -12.69 4.36
C ASP A 80 -5.01 -12.99 5.78
N ARG A 81 -4.94 -14.24 6.21
CA ARG A 81 -5.35 -14.70 7.56
C ARG A 81 -4.57 -14.06 8.71
N TYR A 82 -3.38 -13.52 8.42
CA TYR A 82 -2.55 -12.83 9.40
C TYR A 82 -2.86 -11.33 9.47
N THR A 83 -3.65 -10.79 8.54
CA THR A 83 -3.92 -9.36 8.45
C THR A 83 -5.15 -8.95 9.25
N VAL A 84 -5.07 -7.75 9.85
CA VAL A 84 -6.19 -7.09 10.53
C VAL A 84 -6.29 -5.65 10.07
N THR A 85 -7.53 -5.15 9.94
CA THR A 85 -7.75 -3.76 9.52
C THR A 85 -7.47 -2.79 10.66
N MET A 86 -6.60 -1.82 10.42
CA MET A 86 -6.26 -0.78 11.39
C MET A 86 -5.77 0.48 10.66
N THR A 87 -6.09 1.67 11.16
CA THR A 87 -5.50 2.90 10.61
C THR A 87 -4.00 2.95 10.92
N HIS A 88 -3.22 3.68 10.12
CA HIS A 88 -1.78 3.80 10.40
C HIS A 88 -1.48 4.39 11.79
N PRO A 89 -2.14 5.48 12.26
CA PRO A 89 -1.94 5.96 13.61
C PRO A 89 -2.22 4.91 14.70
N ASP A 90 -3.32 4.16 14.56
CA ASP A 90 -3.68 3.10 15.52
C ASP A 90 -2.69 1.94 15.45
N GLY A 91 -2.24 1.57 14.24
CA GLY A 91 -1.23 0.55 14.01
C GLY A 91 0.10 0.87 14.71
N VAL A 92 0.56 2.13 14.62
CA VAL A 92 1.75 2.60 15.37
C VAL A 92 1.57 2.44 16.87
N VAL A 93 0.43 2.90 17.41
CA VAL A 93 0.15 2.79 18.84
C VAL A 93 0.10 1.32 19.27
N ALA A 94 -0.60 0.48 18.52
CA ALA A 94 -0.73 -0.95 18.84
C ALA A 94 0.62 -1.68 18.77
N LEU A 95 1.44 -1.42 17.74
CA LEU A 95 2.77 -2.00 17.62
C LEU A 95 3.70 -1.55 18.75
N LEU A 96 3.77 -0.26 19.04
CA LEU A 96 4.71 0.30 20.02
C LEU A 96 4.30 0.01 21.47
N SER A 97 3.00 -0.16 21.75
CA SER A 97 2.52 -0.53 23.09
C SER A 97 2.93 -1.95 23.50
N GLY A 98 3.33 -2.79 22.56
CA GLY A 98 3.68 -4.19 22.85
C GLY A 98 2.51 -5.06 23.26
N GLY A 99 1.27 -4.61 22.99
CA GLY A 99 0.05 -5.39 23.26
C GLY A 99 -0.11 -6.60 22.34
N ASN A 100 -1.04 -7.50 22.71
CA ASN A 100 -1.26 -8.75 21.98
C ASN A 100 -2.17 -8.61 20.74
N GLN A 101 -2.61 -7.40 20.38
CA GLN A 101 -3.52 -7.20 19.25
C GLN A 101 -2.83 -7.35 17.90
N VAL A 102 -1.67 -6.72 17.75
CA VAL A 102 -0.80 -6.83 16.58
C VAL A 102 0.66 -6.81 17.03
N ASN A 103 1.50 -7.55 16.35
CA ASN A 103 2.94 -7.57 16.56
C ASN A 103 3.72 -7.16 15.30
N ALA A 104 3.00 -6.84 14.22
CA ALA A 104 3.53 -6.29 13.00
C ALA A 104 2.59 -5.25 12.38
N HIS A 105 3.15 -4.28 11.65
CA HIS A 105 2.40 -3.25 10.95
C HIS A 105 3.03 -3.00 9.58
N PHE A 106 2.22 -3.07 8.53
CA PHE A 106 2.68 -2.76 7.19
C PHE A 106 2.30 -1.32 6.87
N THR A 107 3.26 -0.41 6.96
CA THR A 107 3.05 1.03 6.99
C THR A 107 3.96 1.79 6.03
N SER A 108 3.71 3.08 5.90
CA SER A 108 4.49 4.02 5.08
C SER A 108 5.13 5.12 5.92
N PRO A 109 6.07 5.89 5.38
CA PRO A 109 6.45 7.17 5.97
C PRO A 109 5.23 8.09 6.22
N PRO A 110 5.18 8.88 7.29
CA PRO A 110 6.21 9.00 8.34
C PRO A 110 6.09 7.97 9.48
N PHE A 111 5.09 7.10 9.44
CA PHE A 111 4.82 6.11 10.50
C PHE A 111 5.96 5.08 10.63
N HIS A 112 6.51 4.63 9.50
CA HIS A 112 7.68 3.76 9.48
C HIS A 112 8.83 4.31 10.33
N GLN A 113 9.22 5.59 10.13
CA GLN A 113 10.30 6.21 10.87
C GLN A 113 10.03 6.27 12.37
N ARG A 114 8.77 6.50 12.74
CA ARG A 114 8.36 6.51 14.15
C ARG A 114 8.48 5.11 14.79
N GLU A 115 8.16 4.08 14.04
CA GLU A 115 8.23 2.69 14.53
C GLU A 115 9.65 2.21 14.68
N ILE A 116 10.52 2.41 13.68
CA ILE A 116 11.93 1.97 13.73
C ILE A 116 12.80 2.79 14.68
N ALA A 117 12.30 3.92 15.22
CA ALA A 117 12.96 4.64 16.31
C ALA A 117 12.95 3.84 17.63
N ASP A 118 12.03 2.88 17.79
CA ASP A 118 12.06 1.92 18.91
C ASP A 118 13.04 0.77 18.57
N PRO A 119 14.10 0.56 19.35
CA PRO A 119 15.11 -0.47 19.06
C PRO A 119 14.57 -1.91 19.11
N ALA A 120 13.38 -2.12 19.66
CA ALA A 120 12.72 -3.42 19.65
C ALA A 120 11.97 -3.70 18.33
N VAL A 121 11.87 -2.71 17.43
CA VAL A 121 11.20 -2.84 16.13
C VAL A 121 12.25 -3.00 15.03
N HIS A 122 11.99 -3.90 14.10
CA HIS A 122 12.79 -4.04 12.89
C HIS A 122 11.90 -4.17 11.67
N THR A 123 12.43 -3.83 10.50
CA THR A 123 11.78 -4.02 9.21
C THR A 123 12.05 -5.44 8.70
N VAL A 124 11.00 -6.10 8.23
CA VAL A 124 11.05 -7.44 7.64
C VAL A 124 11.25 -7.37 6.12
N ILE A 125 10.42 -6.57 5.45
CA ILE A 125 10.41 -6.45 3.99
C ILE A 125 9.71 -5.14 3.59
N SER A 126 10.02 -4.61 2.41
CA SER A 126 9.34 -3.47 1.82
C SER A 126 8.51 -3.87 0.59
N THR A 127 7.62 -2.98 0.15
CA THR A 127 6.93 -3.15 -1.14
C THR A 127 7.89 -3.12 -2.32
N ASP A 128 9.00 -2.39 -2.23
CA ASP A 128 10.00 -2.33 -3.29
C ASP A 128 10.75 -3.67 -3.43
N ASP A 129 11.04 -4.35 -2.30
CA ASP A 129 11.61 -5.70 -2.31
C ASP A 129 10.64 -6.71 -2.95
N ILE A 130 9.34 -6.60 -2.64
CA ILE A 130 8.30 -7.50 -3.18
C ILE A 130 8.08 -7.29 -4.68
N LEU A 131 8.08 -6.01 -5.12
CA LEU A 131 7.69 -5.65 -6.48
C LEU A 131 8.88 -5.49 -7.44
N GLY A 132 10.09 -5.71 -6.95
CA GLY A 132 11.32 -5.62 -7.74
C GLY A 132 11.77 -4.19 -8.00
N GLY A 133 11.30 -3.21 -7.21
CA GLY A 133 11.71 -1.82 -7.29
C GLY A 133 10.59 -0.83 -7.00
N SER A 134 10.94 0.44 -7.13
CA SER A 134 10.05 1.56 -6.81
C SER A 134 8.82 1.61 -7.71
N THR A 135 7.65 1.75 -7.13
CA THR A 135 6.37 1.77 -7.82
C THR A 135 5.56 3.01 -7.50
N THR A 136 4.61 3.35 -8.37
CA THR A 136 3.68 4.44 -8.10
C THR A 136 2.86 4.14 -6.84
N PHE A 137 2.91 5.03 -5.87
CA PHE A 137 2.12 4.94 -4.63
C PHE A 137 0.74 5.59 -4.80
N THR A 138 0.71 6.84 -5.23
CA THR A 138 -0.52 7.58 -5.49
C THR A 138 -0.61 8.03 -6.93
N MET A 139 -1.83 8.15 -7.44
CA MET A 139 -2.08 8.68 -8.76
C MET A 139 -3.35 9.50 -8.82
N LEU A 140 -3.37 10.44 -9.73
CA LEU A 140 -4.54 11.24 -10.07
C LEU A 140 -5.33 10.54 -11.16
N SER A 141 -6.65 10.54 -11.03
CA SER A 141 -7.56 9.96 -12.03
C SER A 141 -8.79 10.85 -12.23
N THR A 142 -9.45 10.67 -13.37
CA THR A 142 -10.70 11.35 -13.70
C THR A 142 -11.62 10.43 -14.49
N THR A 143 -12.89 10.83 -14.67
CA THR A 143 -13.81 10.17 -15.60
C THR A 143 -13.59 10.68 -17.02
N ALA A 144 -13.87 9.83 -18.03
CA ALA A 144 -13.85 10.24 -19.43
C ALA A 144 -14.80 11.45 -19.65
N ARG A 145 -15.99 11.38 -19.06
CA ARG A 145 -16.99 12.48 -19.12
C ARG A 145 -16.45 13.82 -18.62
N PHE A 146 -15.74 13.83 -17.47
CA PHE A 146 -15.18 15.09 -16.96
C PHE A 146 -14.18 15.68 -17.95
N ARG A 147 -13.26 14.86 -18.47
CA ARG A 147 -12.24 15.28 -19.45
C ARG A 147 -12.87 15.87 -20.71
N GLU A 148 -13.94 15.24 -21.22
CA GLU A 148 -14.60 15.66 -22.47
C GLU A 148 -15.44 16.93 -22.26
N GLN A 149 -16.20 17.00 -21.17
CA GLN A 149 -17.10 18.12 -20.90
C GLN A 149 -16.43 19.34 -20.28
N ASN A 150 -15.22 19.20 -19.75
CA ASN A 150 -14.50 20.25 -19.06
C ASN A 150 -13.06 20.41 -19.57
N ALA A 151 -12.88 20.44 -20.90
CA ALA A 151 -11.57 20.47 -21.54
C ALA A 151 -10.66 21.59 -21.02
N ALA A 152 -11.21 22.79 -20.78
CA ALA A 152 -10.45 23.91 -20.25
C ALA A 152 -9.96 23.68 -18.82
N ALA A 153 -10.82 23.15 -17.93
CA ALA A 153 -10.44 22.80 -16.57
C ALA A 153 -9.43 21.64 -16.53
N TYR A 154 -9.62 20.66 -17.41
CA TYR A 154 -8.68 19.54 -17.55
C TYR A 154 -7.29 20.02 -18.03
N GLY A 155 -7.24 20.90 -19.03
CA GLY A 155 -6.02 21.52 -19.51
C GLY A 155 -5.31 22.35 -18.43
N ALA A 156 -6.06 23.15 -17.67
CA ALA A 156 -5.52 23.92 -16.55
C ALA A 156 -4.95 23.02 -15.43
N LEU A 157 -5.61 21.90 -15.13
CA LEU A 157 -5.11 20.90 -14.18
C LEU A 157 -3.76 20.31 -14.63
N LEU A 158 -3.63 19.94 -15.90
CA LEU A 158 -2.37 19.40 -16.43
C LEU A 158 -1.25 20.44 -16.37
N ALA A 159 -1.51 21.67 -16.77
CA ALA A 159 -0.53 22.76 -16.70
C ALA A 159 -0.08 23.03 -15.26
N ALA A 160 -1.02 23.04 -14.31
CA ALA A 160 -0.69 23.22 -12.89
C ALA A 160 0.17 22.05 -12.33
N LEU A 161 -0.09 20.82 -12.78
CA LEU A 161 0.73 19.68 -12.40
C LEU A 161 2.16 19.78 -12.98
N GLU A 162 2.30 20.18 -14.23
CA GLU A 162 3.60 20.39 -14.88
C GLU A 162 4.39 21.49 -14.16
N GLU A 163 3.74 22.62 -13.86
CA GLU A 163 4.34 23.72 -13.10
C GLU A 163 4.79 23.26 -11.70
N ALA A 164 3.91 22.59 -10.96
CA ALA A 164 4.24 22.07 -9.62
C ALA A 164 5.40 21.06 -9.65
N THR A 165 5.45 20.19 -10.65
CA THR A 165 6.54 19.22 -10.81
C THR A 165 7.87 19.89 -11.12
N ALA A 166 7.85 21.03 -11.83
CA ALA A 166 9.06 21.79 -12.14
C ALA A 166 9.66 22.55 -10.94
N LEU A 167 8.88 22.66 -9.84
CA LEU A 167 9.34 23.31 -8.59
C LEU A 167 10.02 22.36 -7.60
N ILE A 168 9.96 21.05 -7.85
CA ILE A 168 10.54 20.00 -7.00
C ILE A 168 11.89 19.57 -7.55
#